data_afb7091cab0a670385eb13d0887e69e5
#
_entry.id   afb7091cab0a670385eb13d0887e69e5
#
_cell.length_a   1.000
_cell.length_b   1.000
_cell.length_c   1.000
_cell.angle_alpha   90.00
_cell.angle_beta   90.00
_cell.angle_gamma   90.00
#
_symmetry.space_group_name_H-M   'P 1'
#
loop_
_entity.id
_entity.type
_entity.pdbx_description
1 polymer ?
#
loop_
_entity_poly.entity_id
_entity_poly.type
_entity_poly.pdbx_seq_one_letter_code
_entity_poly.pdbx_strand_id
1 'polypeptide(L)'
;ISVKIIKEIQERLEFLVNVGLDYLTLDRSADTLSGGEAQRIRLASQIGAGLVGVMYVLDEPSIGLHQRDNDRLLNTLFHLRDLGNTVIVVEHDEDAIRAAQHIVDIGPGAGVHGGNIIAQGSLADILNCQESLTGQYLSGKVSIEIPQTLTPVDKTKQITIRNAQGNNLKNVDISFPVGLLTCVTGVSGSGKSTLVNDTLYAYAARLINRAGIIPAPCDGVEGLEHFDKVVDIDQS
;
A
#
# COMPACT_ATOMS: atom_id res chain seq x y z
N ILE A 1 -16.49 -31.14 -18.88
CA ILE A 1 -16.38 -29.69 -19.20
C ILE A 1 -16.55 -28.88 -17.89
N SER A 2 -17.59 -29.11 -17.09
CA SER A 2 -17.88 -28.36 -15.84
C SER A 2 -16.77 -28.42 -14.80
N VAL A 3 -16.12 -29.58 -14.61
CA VAL A 3 -15.04 -29.75 -13.60
C VAL A 3 -13.81 -28.89 -13.93
N LYS A 4 -13.44 -28.80 -15.20
CA LYS A 4 -12.28 -27.95 -15.60
C LYS A 4 -12.59 -26.46 -15.40
N ILE A 5 -13.81 -26.02 -15.73
CA ILE A 5 -14.23 -24.62 -15.53
C ILE A 5 -14.26 -24.26 -14.06
N ILE A 6 -14.84 -25.14 -13.21
CA ILE A 6 -14.90 -24.92 -11.77
C ILE A 6 -13.50 -24.85 -11.19
N LYS A 7 -12.59 -25.71 -11.60
CA LYS A 7 -11.19 -25.69 -11.12
C LYS A 7 -10.50 -24.38 -11.47
N GLU A 8 -10.64 -23.90 -12.71
CA GLU A 8 -10.05 -22.64 -13.14
C GLU A 8 -10.62 -21.43 -12.39
N ILE A 9 -11.93 -21.39 -12.15
CA ILE A 9 -12.57 -20.36 -11.36
C ILE A 9 -12.04 -20.40 -9.91
N GLN A 10 -11.94 -21.58 -9.33
CA GLN A 10 -11.42 -21.75 -7.97
C GLN A 10 -9.98 -21.26 -7.86
N GLU A 11 -9.08 -21.66 -8.77
CA GLU A 11 -7.69 -21.22 -8.80
C GLU A 11 -7.57 -19.68 -8.89
N ARG A 12 -8.39 -19.03 -9.71
CA ARG A 12 -8.42 -17.56 -9.82
C ARG A 12 -8.95 -16.88 -8.55
N LEU A 13 -9.98 -17.43 -7.93
CA LEU A 13 -10.52 -16.90 -6.68
C LEU A 13 -9.55 -17.09 -5.51
N GLU A 14 -8.93 -18.26 -5.39
CA GLU A 14 -7.90 -18.53 -4.38
C GLU A 14 -6.72 -17.56 -4.55
N PHE A 15 -6.36 -17.24 -5.78
CA PHE A 15 -5.32 -16.26 -6.02
C PHE A 15 -5.72 -14.85 -5.54
N LEU A 16 -6.93 -14.38 -5.84
CA LEU A 16 -7.43 -13.09 -5.34
C LEU A 16 -7.39 -13.03 -3.80
N VAL A 17 -7.76 -14.12 -3.14
CA VAL A 17 -7.65 -14.24 -1.68
C VAL A 17 -6.20 -14.16 -1.22
N ASN A 18 -5.29 -14.86 -1.91
CA ASN A 18 -3.86 -14.91 -1.56
C ASN A 18 -3.14 -13.57 -1.76
N VAL A 19 -3.60 -12.71 -2.66
CA VAL A 19 -3.06 -11.35 -2.81
C VAL A 19 -3.74 -10.33 -1.90
N GLY A 20 -4.52 -10.79 -0.91
CA GLY A 20 -5.14 -9.94 0.11
C GLY A 20 -6.37 -9.17 -0.38
N LEU A 21 -7.12 -9.71 -1.35
CA LEU A 21 -8.37 -9.13 -1.86
C LEU A 21 -9.62 -9.86 -1.35
N ASP A 22 -9.52 -10.64 -0.29
CA ASP A 22 -10.59 -11.44 0.31
C ASP A 22 -11.77 -10.61 0.86
N TYR A 23 -11.58 -9.31 1.04
CA TYR A 23 -12.63 -8.37 1.48
C TYR A 23 -13.44 -7.78 0.32
N LEU A 24 -13.00 -7.94 -0.94
CA LEU A 24 -13.73 -7.42 -2.10
C LEU A 24 -14.88 -8.33 -2.48
N THR A 25 -15.99 -7.74 -2.90
CA THR A 25 -17.11 -8.45 -3.49
C THR A 25 -17.02 -8.44 -5.03
N LEU A 26 -17.49 -9.49 -5.69
CA LEU A 26 -17.38 -9.63 -7.15
C LEU A 26 -18.27 -8.65 -7.93
N ASP A 27 -19.22 -8.02 -7.28
CA ASP A 27 -20.11 -7.01 -7.86
C ASP A 27 -19.56 -5.58 -7.78
N ARG A 28 -18.37 -5.42 -7.16
CA ARG A 28 -17.75 -4.10 -7.01
C ARG A 28 -17.28 -3.56 -8.37
N SER A 29 -17.64 -2.33 -8.66
CA SER A 29 -17.29 -1.66 -9.91
C SER A 29 -15.78 -1.30 -9.94
N ALA A 30 -15.16 -1.42 -11.11
CA ALA A 30 -13.73 -1.23 -11.30
C ALA A 30 -13.25 0.21 -11.01
N ASP A 31 -14.11 1.20 -11.22
CA ASP A 31 -13.84 2.62 -10.92
C ASP A 31 -13.80 2.94 -9.43
N THR A 32 -14.25 2.02 -8.59
CA THR A 32 -14.21 2.15 -7.12
C THR A 32 -12.98 1.50 -6.49
N LEU A 33 -12.12 0.85 -7.29
CA LEU A 33 -10.92 0.17 -6.83
C LEU A 33 -9.78 1.19 -6.60
N SER A 34 -9.02 0.99 -5.54
CA SER A 34 -7.75 1.69 -5.37
C SER A 34 -6.72 1.19 -6.39
N GLY A 35 -5.66 1.98 -6.66
CA GLY A 35 -4.58 1.60 -7.57
C GLY A 35 -3.96 0.25 -7.22
N GLY A 36 -3.68 0.01 -5.93
CA GLY A 36 -3.14 -1.26 -5.45
C GLY A 36 -4.12 -2.45 -5.60
N GLU A 37 -5.43 -2.24 -5.39
CA GLU A 37 -6.45 -3.27 -5.64
C GLU A 37 -6.50 -3.64 -7.12
N ALA A 38 -6.55 -2.63 -8.00
CA ALA A 38 -6.58 -2.84 -9.44
C ALA A 38 -5.33 -3.58 -9.95
N GLN A 39 -4.15 -3.23 -9.42
CA GLN A 39 -2.89 -3.90 -9.77
C GLN A 39 -2.90 -5.38 -9.34
N ARG A 40 -3.36 -5.68 -8.13
CA ARG A 40 -3.47 -7.07 -7.64
C ARG A 40 -4.50 -7.89 -8.42
N ILE A 41 -5.62 -7.30 -8.84
CA ILE A 41 -6.60 -7.97 -9.72
C ILE A 41 -5.97 -8.29 -11.07
N ARG A 42 -5.19 -7.36 -11.66
CA ARG A 42 -4.45 -7.62 -12.90
C ARG A 42 -3.45 -8.76 -12.73
N LEU A 43 -2.70 -8.75 -11.63
CA LEU A 43 -1.77 -9.82 -11.28
C LEU A 43 -2.50 -11.17 -11.17
N ALA A 44 -3.63 -11.21 -10.45
CA ALA A 44 -4.49 -12.39 -10.33
C ALA A 44 -4.97 -12.93 -11.68
N SER A 45 -5.37 -12.04 -12.58
CA SER A 45 -5.86 -12.44 -13.91
C SER A 45 -4.77 -13.05 -14.80
N GLN A 46 -3.53 -12.62 -14.65
CA GLN A 46 -2.39 -13.12 -15.42
C GLN A 46 -1.86 -14.46 -14.89
N ILE A 47 -1.94 -14.68 -13.59
CA ILE A 47 -1.38 -15.85 -12.92
C ILE A 47 -2.32 -17.06 -12.93
N GLY A 48 -3.63 -16.85 -12.89
CA GLY A 48 -4.65 -17.92 -12.91
C GLY A 48 -4.63 -18.81 -14.17
N ALA A 49 -3.71 -18.55 -15.11
CA ALA A 49 -3.56 -19.35 -16.32
C ALA A 49 -2.60 -20.54 -16.17
N GLY A 50 -1.97 -20.77 -15.00
CA GLY A 50 -1.05 -21.88 -14.74
C GLY A 50 0.12 -21.96 -15.74
N LEU A 51 0.56 -20.81 -16.25
CA LEU A 51 1.61 -20.74 -17.26
C LEU A 51 2.97 -21.15 -16.66
N VAL A 52 3.75 -21.90 -17.42
CA VAL A 52 5.11 -22.34 -17.10
C VAL A 52 6.08 -21.75 -18.11
N GLY A 53 7.29 -21.37 -17.66
CA GLY A 53 8.31 -20.77 -18.52
C GLY A 53 8.05 -19.33 -18.91
N VAL A 54 7.26 -18.61 -18.09
CA VAL A 54 6.93 -17.19 -18.28
C VAL A 54 7.86 -16.33 -17.42
N MET A 55 8.15 -15.13 -17.92
CA MET A 55 8.81 -14.08 -17.15
C MET A 55 7.75 -13.08 -16.69
N TYR A 56 7.56 -12.95 -15.39
CA TYR A 56 6.72 -11.92 -14.75
C TYR A 56 7.57 -10.74 -14.35
N VAL A 57 7.18 -9.55 -14.76
CA VAL A 57 7.82 -8.28 -14.36
C VAL A 57 6.78 -7.45 -13.63
N LEU A 58 7.06 -7.13 -12.38
CA LEU A 58 6.14 -6.46 -11.46
C LEU A 58 6.80 -5.20 -10.93
N ASP A 59 6.06 -4.11 -10.88
CA ASP A 59 6.51 -2.82 -10.37
C ASP A 59 5.72 -2.52 -9.09
N GLU A 60 6.42 -2.45 -7.96
CA GLU A 60 5.90 -2.19 -6.61
C GLU A 60 4.59 -2.96 -6.26
N PRO A 61 4.54 -4.29 -6.39
CA PRO A 61 3.31 -5.05 -6.14
C PRO A 61 2.85 -5.01 -4.68
N SER A 62 3.71 -4.62 -3.73
CA SER A 62 3.40 -4.46 -2.31
C SER A 62 2.70 -3.13 -2.00
N ILE A 63 2.62 -2.20 -2.96
CA ILE A 63 2.07 -0.86 -2.72
C ILE A 63 0.65 -0.90 -2.14
N GLY A 64 0.43 -0.17 -1.04
CA GLY A 64 -0.87 -0.11 -0.36
C GLY A 64 -1.25 -1.36 0.43
N LEU A 65 -0.37 -2.38 0.51
CA LEU A 65 -0.56 -3.52 1.39
C LEU A 65 -0.25 -3.16 2.85
N HIS A 66 -0.99 -3.78 3.75
CA HIS A 66 -0.57 -3.86 5.14
C HIS A 66 0.53 -4.94 5.27
N GLN A 67 1.49 -4.74 6.18
CA GLN A 67 2.62 -5.67 6.36
C GLN A 67 2.19 -7.13 6.54
N ARG A 68 1.08 -7.38 7.22
CA ARG A 68 0.48 -8.73 7.35
C ARG A 68 0.15 -9.38 6.00
N ASP A 69 -0.21 -8.57 5.00
CA ASP A 69 -0.64 -9.08 3.69
C ASP A 69 0.56 -9.24 2.73
N ASN A 70 1.73 -8.64 3.05
CA ASN A 70 2.98 -8.82 2.30
C ASN A 70 3.43 -10.29 2.27
N ASP A 71 3.31 -11.01 3.38
CA ASP A 71 3.66 -12.43 3.44
C ASP A 71 2.87 -13.27 2.43
N ARG A 72 1.58 -12.95 2.26
CA ARG A 72 0.72 -13.64 1.29
C ARG A 72 1.15 -13.34 -0.14
N LEU A 73 1.48 -12.08 -0.44
CA LEU A 73 1.99 -11.68 -1.74
C LEU A 73 3.31 -12.41 -2.04
N LEU A 74 4.27 -12.39 -1.11
CA LEU A 74 5.57 -13.06 -1.26
C LEU A 74 5.40 -14.56 -1.49
N ASN A 75 4.55 -15.24 -0.72
CA ASN A 75 4.26 -16.66 -0.91
C ASN A 75 3.68 -16.95 -2.30
N THR A 76 2.87 -16.04 -2.81
CA THR A 76 2.31 -16.14 -4.16
C THR A 76 3.39 -16.00 -5.24
N LEU A 77 4.31 -15.03 -5.08
CA LEU A 77 5.43 -14.84 -5.98
C LEU A 77 6.39 -16.05 -5.97
N PHE A 78 6.63 -16.63 -4.79
CA PHE A 78 7.40 -17.87 -4.66
C PHE A 78 6.72 -19.04 -5.33
N HIS A 79 5.41 -19.18 -5.19
CA HIS A 79 4.66 -20.23 -5.88
C HIS A 79 4.81 -20.12 -7.41
N LEU A 80 4.72 -18.89 -7.95
CA LEU A 80 4.96 -18.66 -9.39
C LEU A 80 6.36 -19.09 -9.83
N ARG A 81 7.39 -18.72 -9.07
CA ARG A 81 8.77 -19.13 -9.31
C ARG A 81 8.90 -20.66 -9.29
N ASP A 82 8.29 -21.31 -8.30
CA ASP A 82 8.40 -22.77 -8.09
C ASP A 82 7.69 -23.58 -9.18
N LEU A 83 6.74 -22.96 -9.90
CA LEU A 83 6.16 -23.51 -11.13
C LEU A 83 7.11 -23.45 -12.34
N GLY A 84 8.34 -22.95 -12.18
CA GLY A 84 9.34 -22.85 -13.25
C GLY A 84 9.30 -21.53 -14.01
N ASN A 85 8.74 -20.48 -13.43
CA ASN A 85 8.72 -19.14 -13.99
C ASN A 85 9.87 -18.28 -13.45
N THR A 86 10.17 -17.18 -14.16
CA THR A 86 11.07 -16.13 -13.67
C THR A 86 10.21 -14.97 -13.15
N VAL A 87 10.49 -14.50 -11.94
CA VAL A 87 9.78 -13.36 -11.33
C VAL A 87 10.79 -12.25 -11.05
N ILE A 88 10.61 -11.11 -11.69
CA ILE A 88 11.40 -9.89 -11.51
C ILE A 88 10.49 -8.85 -10.88
N VAL A 89 10.94 -8.28 -9.76
CA VAL A 89 10.14 -7.34 -8.97
C VAL A 89 10.96 -6.08 -8.73
N VAL A 90 10.39 -4.91 -9.01
CA VAL A 90 10.90 -3.64 -8.51
C VAL A 90 10.24 -3.41 -7.16
N GLU A 91 11.02 -3.32 -6.09
CA GLU A 91 10.51 -3.22 -4.74
C GLU A 91 11.38 -2.35 -3.83
N HIS A 92 10.73 -1.75 -2.83
CA HIS A 92 11.35 -0.97 -1.76
C HIS A 92 11.05 -1.55 -0.37
N ASP A 93 10.18 -2.54 -0.31
CA ASP A 93 9.81 -3.23 0.93
C ASP A 93 10.96 -4.12 1.42
N GLU A 94 11.34 -3.95 2.69
CA GLU A 94 12.47 -4.67 3.29
C GLU A 94 12.26 -6.19 3.29
N ASP A 95 11.04 -6.67 3.58
CA ASP A 95 10.74 -8.09 3.64
C ASP A 95 10.84 -8.72 2.26
N ALA A 96 10.38 -8.03 1.21
CA ALA A 96 10.51 -8.47 -0.17
C ALA A 96 11.97 -8.55 -0.63
N ILE A 97 12.78 -7.53 -0.30
CA ILE A 97 14.21 -7.51 -0.64
C ILE A 97 14.94 -8.66 0.07
N ARG A 98 14.69 -8.88 1.37
CA ARG A 98 15.30 -9.96 2.15
C ARG A 98 14.91 -11.36 1.67
N ALA A 99 13.72 -11.49 1.13
CA ALA A 99 13.18 -12.76 0.63
C ALA A 99 13.67 -13.12 -0.80
N ALA A 100 14.23 -12.15 -1.53
CA ALA A 100 14.72 -12.37 -2.89
C ALA A 100 15.97 -13.25 -2.94
N GLN A 101 16.06 -14.15 -3.93
CA GLN A 101 17.24 -14.99 -4.15
C GLN A 101 18.36 -14.22 -4.85
N HIS A 102 18.04 -13.22 -5.64
CA HIS A 102 18.98 -12.36 -6.33
C HIS A 102 18.50 -10.91 -6.27
N ILE A 103 19.36 -10.00 -5.90
CA ILE A 103 19.07 -8.59 -5.74
C ILE A 103 19.99 -7.81 -6.69
N VAL A 104 19.46 -6.79 -7.32
CA VAL A 104 20.21 -5.81 -8.13
C VAL A 104 19.94 -4.44 -7.53
N ASP A 105 20.97 -3.80 -6.98
CA ASP A 105 20.91 -2.47 -6.39
C ASP A 105 21.41 -1.44 -7.39
N ILE A 106 20.57 -0.47 -7.70
CA ILE A 106 20.82 0.57 -8.71
C ILE A 106 20.96 1.93 -8.02
N GLY A 107 22.01 2.66 -8.37
CA GLY A 107 22.31 3.95 -7.77
C GLY A 107 23.47 4.69 -8.47
N PRO A 108 24.29 5.45 -7.71
CA PRO A 108 24.16 5.75 -6.26
C PRO A 108 23.12 6.82 -5.94
N GLY A 109 22.65 7.59 -6.93
CA GLY A 109 21.69 8.67 -6.78
C GLY A 109 20.55 8.61 -7.78
N ALA A 110 19.82 9.70 -7.93
CA ALA A 110 18.71 9.81 -8.88
C ALA A 110 19.11 10.62 -10.12
N GLY A 111 18.35 10.46 -11.21
CA GLY A 111 18.55 11.18 -12.47
C GLY A 111 19.94 10.93 -13.05
N VAL A 112 20.65 12.01 -13.38
CA VAL A 112 22.00 11.93 -14.00
C VAL A 112 23.08 11.29 -13.11
N HIS A 113 22.82 11.17 -11.81
CA HIS A 113 23.71 10.55 -10.83
C HIS A 113 23.36 9.10 -10.52
N GLY A 114 22.33 8.55 -11.17
CA GLY A 114 21.88 7.18 -11.03
C GLY A 114 22.27 6.31 -12.22
N GLY A 115 21.57 5.19 -12.36
CA GLY A 115 21.66 4.30 -13.52
C GLY A 115 22.86 3.35 -13.52
N ASN A 116 23.60 3.26 -12.43
CA ASN A 116 24.71 2.30 -12.28
C ASN A 116 24.29 1.14 -11.37
N ILE A 117 24.79 -0.06 -11.66
CA ILE A 117 24.67 -1.18 -10.74
C ILE A 117 25.72 -0.98 -9.64
N ILE A 118 25.26 -0.81 -8.40
CA ILE A 118 26.12 -0.61 -7.24
C ILE A 118 26.52 -1.96 -6.65
N ALA A 119 25.55 -2.86 -6.54
CA ALA A 119 25.75 -4.22 -6.06
C ALA A 119 24.73 -5.15 -6.72
N GLN A 120 25.13 -6.42 -6.87
CA GLN A 120 24.22 -7.48 -7.31
C GLN A 120 24.63 -8.82 -6.71
N GLY A 121 23.68 -9.69 -6.46
CA GLY A 121 23.92 -11.01 -5.92
C GLY A 121 22.90 -11.39 -4.85
N SER A 122 23.35 -12.18 -3.88
CA SER A 122 22.57 -12.58 -2.72
C SER A 122 22.35 -11.40 -1.74
N LEU A 123 21.47 -11.56 -0.77
CA LEU A 123 21.32 -10.61 0.32
C LEU A 123 22.67 -10.32 1.03
N ALA A 124 23.51 -11.35 1.23
CA ALA A 124 24.80 -11.19 1.86
C ALA A 124 25.75 -10.30 1.03
N ASP A 125 25.70 -10.40 -0.30
CA ASP A 125 26.51 -9.56 -1.18
C ASP A 125 26.11 -8.07 -1.06
N ILE A 126 24.81 -7.79 -0.97
CA ILE A 126 24.28 -6.43 -0.79
C ILE A 126 24.66 -5.87 0.59
N LEU A 127 24.47 -6.65 1.66
CA LEU A 127 24.80 -6.23 3.03
C LEU A 127 26.29 -5.92 3.25
N ASN A 128 27.17 -6.60 2.50
CA ASN A 128 28.62 -6.42 2.59
C ASN A 128 29.14 -5.29 1.68
N CYS A 129 28.35 -4.83 0.70
CA CYS A 129 28.73 -3.73 -0.17
C CYS A 129 28.66 -2.39 0.57
N GLN A 130 29.79 -1.73 0.76
CA GLN A 130 29.87 -0.45 1.47
C GLN A 130 29.24 0.70 0.68
N GLU A 131 29.22 0.60 -0.64
CA GLU A 131 28.67 1.63 -1.54
C GLU A 131 27.14 1.51 -1.68
N SER A 132 26.56 0.34 -1.33
CA SER A 132 25.13 0.10 -1.38
C SER A 132 24.42 0.81 -0.23
N LEU A 133 23.65 1.85 -0.53
CA LEU A 133 22.80 2.52 0.44
C LEU A 133 21.72 1.56 0.97
N THR A 134 21.13 0.77 0.10
CA THR A 134 20.20 -0.30 0.44
C THR A 134 20.83 -1.26 1.45
N GLY A 135 22.06 -1.72 1.19
CA GLY A 135 22.80 -2.61 2.09
C GLY A 135 23.11 -1.97 3.46
N GLN A 136 23.40 -0.67 3.49
CA GLN A 136 23.65 0.06 4.74
C GLN A 136 22.38 0.13 5.60
N TYR A 137 21.22 0.42 5.01
CA TYR A 137 19.94 0.42 5.75
C TYR A 137 19.54 -0.98 6.20
N LEU A 138 19.57 -1.97 5.32
CA LEU A 138 19.23 -3.36 5.64
C LEU A 138 20.14 -3.98 6.71
N SER A 139 21.41 -3.56 6.79
CA SER A 139 22.35 -4.01 7.83
C SER A 139 22.23 -3.24 9.15
N GLY A 140 21.44 -2.16 9.19
CA GLY A 140 21.33 -1.28 10.34
C GLY A 140 22.53 -0.36 10.57
N LYS A 141 23.49 -0.29 9.65
CA LYS A 141 24.63 0.67 9.70
C LYS A 141 24.14 2.11 9.60
N VAL A 142 23.08 2.32 8.84
CA VAL A 142 22.36 3.58 8.70
C VAL A 142 20.92 3.35 9.10
N SER A 143 20.34 4.27 9.84
CA SER A 143 18.93 4.24 10.25
C SER A 143 18.36 5.66 10.26
N ILE A 144 17.06 5.76 10.10
CA ILE A 144 16.34 7.03 10.31
C ILE A 144 16.19 7.22 11.81
N GLU A 145 16.77 8.30 12.33
CA GLU A 145 16.69 8.61 13.75
C GLU A 145 15.25 8.92 14.18
N ILE A 146 14.79 8.22 15.20
CA ILE A 146 13.49 8.52 15.81
C ILE A 146 13.71 9.66 16.81
N PRO A 147 12.96 10.78 16.70
CA PRO A 147 13.10 11.89 17.65
C PRO A 147 12.86 11.43 19.08
N GLN A 148 13.79 11.76 19.98
CA GLN A 148 13.67 11.43 21.41
C GLN A 148 12.55 12.21 22.11
N THR A 149 12.23 13.39 21.58
CA THR A 149 11.16 14.25 22.10
C THR A 149 10.12 14.46 21.02
N LEU A 150 8.90 14.00 21.27
CA LEU A 150 7.75 14.24 20.39
C LEU A 150 7.06 15.55 20.77
N THR A 151 6.51 16.24 19.76
CA THR A 151 5.66 17.41 19.99
C THR A 151 4.46 17.03 20.85
N PRO A 152 4.19 17.72 21.98
CA PRO A 152 3.07 17.37 22.82
C PRO A 152 1.73 17.66 22.14
N VAL A 153 0.74 16.80 22.42
CA VAL A 153 -0.62 16.98 21.91
C VAL A 153 -1.33 18.12 22.63
N ASP A 154 -1.77 19.13 21.88
CA ASP A 154 -2.69 20.15 22.40
C ASP A 154 -4.14 19.63 22.27
N LYS A 155 -4.72 19.19 23.38
CA LYS A 155 -6.09 18.65 23.41
C LYS A 155 -7.17 19.69 23.13
N THR A 156 -6.84 20.96 23.13
CA THR A 156 -7.78 22.06 22.83
C THR A 156 -7.91 22.33 21.35
N LYS A 157 -7.00 21.79 20.51
CA LYS A 157 -6.94 21.96 19.07
C LYS A 157 -7.03 20.61 18.37
N GLN A 158 -8.22 20.22 18.01
CA GLN A 158 -8.49 18.93 17.37
C GLN A 158 -9.50 19.09 16.24
N ILE A 159 -9.34 18.24 15.21
CA ILE A 159 -10.41 17.99 14.24
C ILE A 159 -11.16 16.76 14.73
N THR A 160 -12.48 16.87 14.85
CA THR A 160 -13.29 15.73 15.30
C THR A 160 -14.35 15.40 14.26
N ILE A 161 -14.33 14.17 13.77
CA ILE A 161 -15.40 13.61 12.95
C ILE A 161 -16.41 12.97 13.89
N ARG A 162 -17.71 13.23 13.66
CA ARG A 162 -18.80 12.64 14.43
C ARG A 162 -19.57 11.66 13.58
N ASN A 163 -19.78 10.47 14.12
CA ASN A 163 -20.69 9.46 13.59
C ASN A 163 -20.42 9.13 12.10
N ALA A 164 -19.15 8.87 11.72
CA ALA A 164 -18.81 8.50 10.36
C ALA A 164 -19.41 7.12 10.01
N GLN A 165 -20.15 7.05 8.89
CA GLN A 165 -20.93 5.87 8.49
C GLN A 165 -20.63 5.41 7.05
N GLY A 166 -19.65 6.03 6.36
CA GLY A 166 -19.33 5.67 4.99
C GLY A 166 -18.86 4.20 4.87
N ASN A 167 -19.31 3.50 3.84
CA ASN A 167 -18.94 2.11 3.53
C ASN A 167 -19.03 1.18 4.76
N ASN A 168 -17.88 0.68 5.25
CA ASN A 168 -17.79 -0.24 6.38
C ASN A 168 -17.60 0.46 7.74
N LEU A 169 -17.60 1.79 7.81
CA LEU A 169 -17.51 2.52 9.07
C LEU A 169 -18.76 2.34 9.91
N LYS A 170 -18.58 2.09 11.20
CA LYS A 170 -19.66 1.74 12.14
C LYS A 170 -19.87 2.87 13.16
N ASN A 171 -20.41 4.00 12.68
CA ASN A 171 -20.72 5.15 13.54
C ASN A 171 -19.47 5.62 14.33
N VAL A 172 -18.37 5.86 13.59
CA VAL A 172 -17.07 6.14 14.21
C VAL A 172 -16.96 7.60 14.61
N ASP A 173 -16.66 7.87 15.88
CA ASP A 173 -16.19 9.15 16.38
C ASP A 173 -14.68 9.13 16.51
N ILE A 174 -13.99 10.10 15.92
CA ILE A 174 -12.53 10.18 15.98
C ILE A 174 -12.06 11.63 16.00
N SER A 175 -10.99 11.89 16.77
CA SER A 175 -10.33 13.19 16.80
C SER A 175 -8.88 13.09 16.34
N PHE A 176 -8.48 14.03 15.50
CA PHE A 176 -7.11 14.20 15.03
C PHE A 176 -6.52 15.48 15.67
N PRO A 177 -5.36 15.40 16.31
CA PRO A 177 -4.72 16.58 16.88
C PRO A 177 -4.21 17.52 15.78
N VAL A 178 -4.39 18.83 15.96
CA VAL A 178 -3.88 19.85 15.04
C VAL A 178 -2.38 20.08 15.28
N GLY A 179 -1.64 20.30 14.19
CA GLY A 179 -0.20 20.63 14.25
C GLY A 179 0.73 19.44 14.46
N LEU A 180 0.22 18.22 14.31
CA LEU A 180 0.99 16.98 14.42
C LEU A 180 0.92 16.13 13.16
N LEU A 181 1.93 15.30 12.95
CA LEU A 181 1.87 14.21 11.97
C LEU A 181 1.01 13.09 12.54
N THR A 182 -0.10 12.77 11.89
CA THR A 182 -0.99 11.69 12.29
C THR A 182 -1.01 10.61 11.22
N CYS A 183 -0.69 9.37 11.60
CA CYS A 183 -0.80 8.20 10.74
C CYS A 183 -2.12 7.47 10.99
N VAL A 184 -2.88 7.19 9.91
CA VAL A 184 -4.04 6.30 9.94
C VAL A 184 -3.63 4.97 9.35
N THR A 185 -3.57 3.94 10.18
CA THR A 185 -3.09 2.61 9.81
C THR A 185 -4.14 1.52 10.01
N GLY A 186 -3.91 0.36 9.47
CA GLY A 186 -4.79 -0.81 9.54
C GLY A 186 -4.74 -1.64 8.27
N VAL A 187 -5.29 -2.84 8.30
CA VAL A 187 -5.30 -3.78 7.16
C VAL A 187 -6.01 -3.19 5.93
N SER A 188 -5.72 -3.73 4.75
CA SER A 188 -6.41 -3.33 3.51
C SER A 188 -7.92 -3.54 3.67
N GLY A 189 -8.73 -2.61 3.12
CA GLY A 189 -10.19 -2.66 3.25
C GLY A 189 -10.76 -2.29 4.62
N SER A 190 -9.94 -1.88 5.61
CA SER A 190 -10.43 -1.53 6.95
C SER A 190 -11.23 -0.23 7.05
N GLY A 191 -11.31 0.56 5.97
CA GLY A 191 -12.04 1.83 5.94
C GLY A 191 -11.18 3.08 6.12
N LYS A 192 -9.85 2.97 6.07
CA LYS A 192 -8.93 4.13 6.20
C LYS A 192 -9.23 5.24 5.20
N SER A 193 -9.28 4.90 3.92
CA SER A 193 -9.57 5.86 2.84
C SER A 193 -10.97 6.43 2.97
N THR A 194 -11.96 5.63 3.35
CA THR A 194 -13.31 6.09 3.62
C THR A 194 -13.35 7.13 4.75
N LEU A 195 -12.60 6.88 5.82
CA LEU A 195 -12.53 7.82 6.94
C LEU A 195 -11.80 9.12 6.56
N VAL A 196 -10.63 8.99 5.90
CA VAL A 196 -9.74 10.13 5.63
C VAL A 196 -10.16 10.85 4.35
N ASN A 197 -10.26 10.15 3.22
CA ASN A 197 -10.50 10.78 1.92
C ASN A 197 -11.98 11.07 1.70
N ASP A 198 -12.85 10.03 1.85
CA ASP A 198 -14.26 10.16 1.52
C ASP A 198 -15.03 10.99 2.57
N THR A 199 -14.58 10.94 3.85
CA THR A 199 -15.25 11.66 4.94
C THR A 199 -14.52 12.97 5.28
N LEU A 200 -13.31 12.89 5.87
CA LEU A 200 -12.60 14.06 6.40
C LEU A 200 -12.22 15.05 5.30
N TYR A 201 -11.46 14.58 4.31
CA TYR A 201 -11.01 15.44 3.22
C TYR A 201 -12.18 16.02 2.43
N ALA A 202 -13.13 15.18 2.02
CA ALA A 202 -14.29 15.63 1.24
C ALA A 202 -15.12 16.68 2.01
N TYR A 203 -15.34 16.49 3.31
CA TYR A 203 -16.05 17.46 4.16
C TYR A 203 -15.27 18.76 4.29
N ALA A 204 -13.97 18.69 4.60
CA ALA A 204 -13.11 19.86 4.75
C ALA A 204 -12.92 20.61 3.43
N ALA A 205 -12.72 19.93 2.30
CA ALA A 205 -12.60 20.54 0.99
C ALA A 205 -13.89 21.25 0.56
N ARG A 206 -15.05 20.67 0.87
CA ARG A 206 -16.34 21.30 0.64
C ARG A 206 -16.52 22.60 1.43
N LEU A 207 -16.12 22.58 2.71
CA LEU A 207 -16.33 23.72 3.60
C LEU A 207 -15.27 24.82 3.39
N ILE A 208 -14.00 24.45 3.34
CA ILE A 208 -12.87 25.39 3.29
C ILE A 208 -12.59 25.81 1.86
N ASN A 209 -12.41 24.84 0.94
CA ASN A 209 -12.06 25.10 -0.45
C ASN A 209 -13.27 25.38 -1.36
N ARG A 210 -14.51 25.25 -0.84
CA ARG A 210 -15.78 25.35 -1.60
C ARG A 210 -15.86 24.36 -2.76
N ALA A 211 -15.24 23.16 -2.61
CA ALA A 211 -15.28 22.12 -3.60
C ALA A 211 -16.67 21.47 -3.71
N GLY A 212 -17.06 21.06 -4.92
CA GLY A 212 -18.34 20.38 -5.18
C GLY A 212 -18.38 18.91 -4.76
N ILE A 213 -17.47 18.47 -3.88
CA ILE A 213 -17.34 17.07 -3.44
C ILE A 213 -18.43 16.76 -2.40
N ILE A 214 -19.06 15.60 -2.52
CA ILE A 214 -20.04 15.12 -1.55
C ILE A 214 -19.31 14.21 -0.56
N PRO A 215 -19.21 14.57 0.73
CA PRO A 215 -18.58 13.73 1.73
C PRO A 215 -19.41 12.49 2.02
N ALA A 216 -18.73 11.41 2.46
CA ALA A 216 -19.41 10.24 2.99
C ALA A 216 -20.26 10.61 4.23
N PRO A 217 -21.32 9.84 4.53
CA PRO A 217 -22.23 10.15 5.62
C PRO A 217 -21.53 10.27 6.97
N CYS A 218 -21.74 11.40 7.64
CA CYS A 218 -21.33 11.69 9.02
C CYS A 218 -22.21 12.79 9.59
N ASP A 219 -22.25 12.94 10.92
CA ASP A 219 -23.03 14.02 11.55
C ASP A 219 -22.33 15.38 11.43
N GLY A 220 -21.02 15.40 11.24
CA GLY A 220 -20.26 16.61 11.02
C GLY A 220 -18.77 16.46 11.33
N VAL A 221 -18.04 17.53 11.03
CA VAL A 221 -16.60 17.65 11.33
C VAL A 221 -16.39 18.98 12.04
N GLU A 222 -15.92 18.91 13.28
CA GLU A 222 -15.60 20.05 14.15
C GLU A 222 -14.12 20.41 14.04
N GLY A 223 -13.73 21.65 14.38
CA GLY A 223 -12.33 22.09 14.44
C GLY A 223 -11.71 22.45 13.09
N LEU A 224 -12.52 22.60 12.05
CA LEU A 224 -12.04 23.02 10.72
C LEU A 224 -11.65 24.49 10.65
N GLU A 225 -12.05 25.31 11.63
CA GLU A 225 -11.67 26.72 11.76
C GLU A 225 -10.17 26.93 12.00
N HIS A 226 -9.45 25.89 12.31
CA HIS A 226 -7.98 25.94 12.45
C HIS A 226 -7.23 25.93 11.10
N PHE A 227 -7.93 25.82 9.98
CA PHE A 227 -7.32 25.62 8.66
C PHE A 227 -7.86 26.62 7.63
N ASP A 228 -6.94 27.21 6.87
CA ASP A 228 -7.26 28.11 5.75
C ASP A 228 -7.43 27.35 4.43
N LYS A 229 -6.86 26.15 4.30
CA LYS A 229 -6.87 25.35 3.08
C LYS A 229 -6.69 23.87 3.38
N VAL A 230 -7.28 23.03 2.52
CA VAL A 230 -7.08 21.58 2.51
C VAL A 230 -6.49 21.18 1.16
N VAL A 231 -5.46 20.33 1.18
CA VAL A 231 -4.80 19.77 -0.01
C VAL A 231 -4.82 18.26 0.10
N ASP A 232 -5.20 17.60 -0.98
CA ASP A 232 -5.09 16.16 -1.16
C ASP A 232 -3.92 15.86 -2.09
N ILE A 233 -3.15 14.84 -1.76
CA ILE A 233 -2.05 14.33 -2.58
C ILE A 233 -2.23 12.83 -2.62
N ASP A 234 -2.68 12.34 -3.75
CA ASP A 234 -2.87 10.92 -4.00
C ASP A 234 -1.77 10.33 -4.91
N GLN A 235 -1.87 9.05 -5.21
CA GLN A 235 -0.92 8.31 -6.06
C GLN A 235 -1.43 8.15 -7.50
N SER A 236 -2.49 8.88 -7.92
CA SER A 236 -3.07 8.82 -9.29
C SER A 236 -2.34 9.70 -10.27
#